data_eeef0dab167d3ab19c1ce71672242143
#
_entry.id   eeef0dab167d3ab19c1ce71672242143
#
_cell.length_a   1.000
_cell.length_b   1.000
_cell.length_c   1.000
_cell.angle_alpha   90.00
_cell.angle_beta   90.00
_cell.angle_gamma   90.00
#
_symmetry.space_group_name_H-M   'P 1'
#
loop_
_entity.id
_entity.type
_entity.pdbx_description
1 polymer ?
#
loop_
_entity_poly.entity_id
_entity_poly.type
_entity_poly.pdbx_seq_one_letter_code
_entity_poly.pdbx_strand_id
1 'polypeptide(L)'
;MFNDFTNVTSVISDLILFLLQIKTTKMTVSFPYFKNVNFPERYISPEKLFSYLQSNYSDCIKEVGKSGLGKPIYMMTLGQGVTRIAAWSQMHGNESTATLAMLDLLAIFEKHPELKEKLFELIQLDFIFMLNPDGSEQWTRRNAFDIDINRDYLRNSSSLKLLYTEVFF
;
A
#
# COMPACT_ATOMS: atom_id res chain seq x y z
N MET A 1 28.28 -3.59 -13.13
CA MET A 1 27.54 -3.99 -11.92
C MET A 1 26.08 -3.73 -12.16
N PHE A 2 25.46 -4.49 -13.09
CA PHE A 2 24.04 -4.41 -13.47
C PHE A 2 23.59 -5.83 -13.87
N ASN A 3 23.27 -6.66 -12.86
CA ASN A 3 22.86 -8.05 -13.10
C ASN A 3 21.57 -8.47 -12.36
N ASP A 4 20.72 -7.51 -11.91
CA ASP A 4 19.53 -7.87 -11.11
C ASP A 4 18.18 -7.71 -11.83
N PHE A 5 18.16 -7.28 -13.10
CA PHE A 5 16.89 -7.15 -13.83
C PHE A 5 16.25 -8.47 -14.28
N THR A 6 17.02 -9.56 -14.31
CA THR A 6 16.51 -10.89 -14.69
C THR A 6 15.65 -11.52 -13.59
N ASN A 7 15.82 -11.12 -12.33
CA ASN A 7 15.02 -11.66 -11.21
C ASN A 7 13.62 -11.06 -11.14
N VAL A 8 13.43 -9.81 -11.52
CA VAL A 8 12.11 -9.14 -11.43
C VAL A 8 11.11 -9.76 -12.42
N THR A 9 11.55 -10.09 -13.62
CA THR A 9 10.70 -10.76 -14.63
C THR A 9 10.31 -12.18 -14.21
N SER A 10 11.21 -12.92 -13.55
CA SER A 10 10.92 -14.24 -12.99
C SER A 10 9.87 -14.15 -11.89
N VAL A 11 10.05 -13.25 -10.93
CA VAL A 11 9.12 -13.05 -9.80
C VAL A 11 7.74 -12.61 -10.28
N ILE A 12 7.66 -11.71 -11.28
CA ILE A 12 6.38 -11.32 -11.87
C ILE A 12 5.76 -12.50 -12.61
N SER A 13 6.54 -13.32 -13.31
CA SER A 13 6.05 -14.53 -13.98
C SER A 13 5.54 -15.55 -12.97
N ASP A 14 6.23 -15.74 -11.86
CA ASP A 14 5.81 -16.66 -10.79
C ASP A 14 4.56 -16.17 -10.08
N LEU A 15 4.44 -14.87 -9.85
CA LEU A 15 3.24 -14.24 -9.30
C LEU A 15 2.05 -14.36 -10.28
N ILE A 16 2.28 -14.16 -11.58
CA ILE A 16 1.26 -14.35 -12.61
C ILE A 16 0.86 -15.82 -12.72
N LEU A 17 1.82 -16.76 -12.67
CA LEU A 17 1.56 -18.20 -12.65
C LEU A 17 0.78 -18.61 -11.39
N PHE A 18 1.14 -18.07 -10.23
CA PHE A 18 0.42 -18.28 -8.97
C PHE A 18 -1.02 -17.74 -9.06
N LEU A 19 -1.19 -16.51 -9.57
CA LEU A 19 -2.51 -15.92 -9.81
C LEU A 19 -3.31 -16.68 -10.87
N LEU A 20 -2.65 -17.28 -11.88
CA LEU A 20 -3.28 -18.14 -12.89
C LEU A 20 -3.65 -19.51 -12.31
N GLN A 21 -2.85 -20.07 -11.40
CA GLN A 21 -3.20 -21.31 -10.69
C GLN A 21 -4.42 -21.15 -9.78
N ILE A 22 -4.59 -19.96 -9.17
CA ILE A 22 -5.81 -19.61 -8.45
C ILE A 22 -7.03 -19.60 -9.39
N LYS A 23 -6.85 -19.21 -10.67
CA LYS A 23 -7.92 -19.25 -11.69
C LYS A 23 -8.36 -20.67 -12.08
N THR A 24 -7.51 -21.69 -11.93
CA THR A 24 -7.86 -23.06 -12.30
C THR A 24 -8.66 -23.81 -11.24
N THR A 25 -8.63 -23.38 -10.00
CA THR A 25 -9.63 -23.77 -9.02
C THR A 25 -10.84 -22.86 -9.23
N LYS A 26 -11.99 -23.42 -9.65
CA LYS A 26 -13.24 -22.70 -9.87
C LYS A 26 -13.72 -22.00 -8.56
N MET A 27 -13.02 -20.96 -8.14
CA MET A 27 -13.53 -20.02 -7.15
C MET A 27 -14.39 -19.00 -7.90
N THR A 28 -15.67 -19.26 -8.01
CA THR A 28 -16.67 -18.25 -8.33
C THR A 28 -16.81 -17.34 -7.11
N VAL A 29 -15.82 -16.46 -6.92
CA VAL A 29 -15.88 -15.51 -5.82
C VAL A 29 -16.57 -14.27 -6.35
N SER A 30 -17.73 -13.96 -5.81
CA SER A 30 -18.45 -12.74 -6.16
C SER A 30 -17.68 -11.53 -5.61
N PHE A 31 -17.53 -10.49 -6.42
CA PHE A 31 -16.82 -9.26 -6.08
C PHE A 31 -17.20 -8.65 -4.69
N PRO A 32 -18.46 -8.70 -4.23
CA PRO A 32 -18.85 -8.25 -2.88
C PRO A 32 -18.17 -9.01 -1.74
N TYR A 33 -17.69 -10.22 -1.99
CA TYR A 33 -17.09 -11.07 -0.95
C TYR A 33 -15.76 -10.55 -0.40
N PHE A 34 -15.02 -9.80 -1.21
CA PHE A 34 -13.69 -9.29 -0.84
C PHE A 34 -13.68 -7.87 -0.33
N LYS A 35 -14.80 -7.16 -0.40
CA LYS A 35 -14.84 -5.77 0.00
C LYS A 35 -14.68 -5.61 1.51
N ASN A 36 -13.77 -4.74 1.93
CA ASN A 36 -13.66 -4.36 3.32
C ASN A 36 -14.90 -3.54 3.73
N VAL A 37 -15.71 -4.10 4.62
CA VAL A 37 -17.00 -3.50 5.05
C VAL A 37 -16.84 -2.20 5.84
N ASN A 38 -15.65 -1.95 6.40
CA ASN A 38 -15.37 -0.73 7.16
C ASN A 38 -15.16 0.50 6.26
N PHE A 39 -14.87 0.28 4.97
CA PHE A 39 -14.59 1.32 3.98
C PHE A 39 -15.47 1.15 2.74
N PRO A 40 -16.79 1.34 2.85
CA PRO A 40 -17.71 1.17 1.73
C PRO A 40 -17.65 2.31 0.71
N GLU A 41 -17.12 3.46 1.11
CA GLU A 41 -17.13 4.70 0.34
C GLU A 41 -15.78 4.95 -0.36
N ARG A 42 -15.84 5.72 -1.44
CA ARG A 42 -14.63 6.14 -2.16
C ARG A 42 -13.76 7.12 -1.36
N TYR A 43 -14.39 8.01 -0.61
CA TYR A 43 -13.67 8.91 0.28
C TYR A 43 -13.21 8.17 1.53
N ILE A 44 -11.92 8.28 1.83
CA ILE A 44 -11.31 7.72 3.04
C ILE A 44 -10.77 8.87 3.87
N SER A 45 -11.35 9.09 5.05
CA SER A 45 -10.79 10.03 6.03
C SER A 45 -9.44 9.49 6.53
N PRO A 46 -8.39 10.33 6.56
CA PRO A 46 -7.10 9.95 7.17
C PRO A 46 -7.26 9.44 8.60
N GLU A 47 -8.02 10.12 9.42
CA GLU A 47 -8.28 9.76 10.82
C GLU A 47 -8.93 8.37 10.93
N LYS A 48 -9.96 8.09 10.13
CA LYS A 48 -10.64 6.80 10.13
C LYS A 48 -9.69 5.67 9.71
N LEU A 49 -8.91 5.89 8.65
CA LEU A 49 -7.95 4.91 8.16
C LEU A 49 -6.88 4.62 9.22
N PHE A 50 -6.27 5.64 9.79
CA PHE A 50 -5.18 5.48 10.75
C PHE A 50 -5.66 4.83 12.04
N SER A 51 -6.83 5.22 12.56
CA SER A 51 -7.45 4.55 13.71
C SER A 51 -7.73 3.08 13.43
N TYR A 52 -8.23 2.74 12.24
CA TYR A 52 -8.46 1.37 11.83
C TYR A 52 -7.16 0.56 11.76
N LEU A 53 -6.11 1.11 11.14
CA LEU A 53 -4.81 0.45 11.04
C LEU A 53 -4.18 0.23 12.42
N GLN A 54 -4.21 1.23 13.29
CA GLN A 54 -3.70 1.13 14.65
C GLN A 54 -4.44 0.10 15.50
N SER A 55 -5.77 0.01 15.35
CA SER A 55 -6.59 -0.92 16.13
C SER A 55 -6.45 -2.37 15.68
N ASN A 56 -6.20 -2.62 14.39
CA ASN A 56 -6.25 -3.97 13.84
C ASN A 56 -4.87 -4.51 13.41
N TYR A 57 -3.87 -3.65 13.22
CA TYR A 57 -2.58 -4.00 12.63
C TYR A 57 -1.40 -3.32 13.33
N SER A 58 -1.52 -3.00 14.63
CA SER A 58 -0.48 -2.30 15.42
C SER A 58 0.90 -2.91 15.29
N ASP A 59 0.98 -4.24 15.24
CA ASP A 59 2.24 -4.98 15.18
C ASP A 59 2.90 -4.97 13.78
N CYS A 60 2.14 -4.56 12.76
CA CYS A 60 2.59 -4.55 11.37
C CYS A 60 2.80 -3.15 10.82
N ILE A 61 2.43 -2.10 11.56
CA ILE A 61 2.52 -0.71 11.09
C ILE A 61 3.55 0.10 11.87
N LYS A 62 4.16 1.04 11.15
CA LYS A 62 5.13 1.99 11.72
C LYS A 62 4.87 3.37 11.13
N GLU A 63 4.92 4.42 11.96
CA GLU A 63 5.02 5.79 11.46
C GLU A 63 6.39 5.98 10.80
N VAL A 64 6.40 6.35 9.52
CA VAL A 64 7.61 6.51 8.71
C VAL A 64 7.85 7.96 8.31
N GLY A 65 6.91 8.85 8.62
CA GLY A 65 7.04 10.27 8.34
C GLY A 65 5.79 11.05 8.67
N LYS A 66 5.81 12.34 8.32
CA LYS A 66 4.68 13.26 8.52
C LYS A 66 4.39 14.03 7.23
N SER A 67 3.11 14.33 7.03
CA SER A 67 2.65 15.21 5.95
C SER A 67 3.06 16.67 6.20
N GLY A 68 2.79 17.54 5.25
CA GLY A 68 3.04 18.97 5.36
C GLY A 68 2.36 19.64 6.55
N LEU A 69 1.19 19.16 6.97
CA LEU A 69 0.45 19.64 8.15
C LEU A 69 0.68 18.76 9.40
N GLY A 70 1.69 17.90 9.37
CA GLY A 70 2.10 17.10 10.53
C GLY A 70 1.28 15.83 10.77
N LYS A 71 0.41 15.41 9.85
CA LYS A 71 -0.31 14.14 9.95
C LYS A 71 0.65 12.96 9.79
N PRO A 72 0.51 11.88 10.56
CA PRO A 72 1.37 10.72 10.44
C PRO A 72 1.21 10.05 9.07
N ILE A 73 2.30 9.46 8.58
CA ILE A 73 2.31 8.59 7.40
C ILE A 73 2.72 7.21 7.88
N TYR A 74 1.85 6.22 7.67
CA TYR A 74 2.09 4.86 8.13
C TYR A 74 2.51 3.95 7.00
N MET A 75 3.53 3.13 7.28
CA MET A 75 3.93 2.00 6.47
C MET A 75 3.54 0.70 7.18
N MET A 76 2.94 -0.21 6.45
CA MET A 76 2.70 -1.58 6.86
C MET A 76 3.75 -2.49 6.25
N THR A 77 4.35 -3.36 7.07
CA THR A 77 5.27 -4.41 6.61
C THR A 77 4.61 -5.77 6.79
N LEU A 78 4.49 -6.53 5.71
CA LEU A 78 3.93 -7.87 5.69
C LEU A 78 4.94 -8.85 5.10
N GLY A 79 5.14 -9.99 5.79
CA GLY A 79 6.03 -11.04 5.33
C GLY A 79 7.52 -10.79 5.65
N GLN A 80 8.32 -11.81 5.36
CA GLN A 80 9.77 -11.84 5.59
C GLN A 80 10.51 -12.53 4.43
N GLY A 81 9.85 -12.67 3.28
CA GLY A 81 10.42 -13.28 2.09
C GLY A 81 11.63 -12.49 1.57
N VAL A 82 12.46 -13.15 0.79
CA VAL A 82 13.71 -12.57 0.26
C VAL A 82 13.49 -11.47 -0.75
N THR A 83 12.33 -11.46 -1.42
CA THR A 83 11.98 -10.43 -2.40
C THR A 83 11.24 -9.30 -1.71
N ARG A 84 11.84 -8.11 -1.68
CA ARG A 84 11.23 -6.92 -1.09
C ARG A 84 10.47 -6.14 -2.15
N ILE A 85 9.21 -5.81 -1.83
CA ILE A 85 8.32 -5.00 -2.67
C ILE A 85 7.95 -3.76 -1.86
N ALA A 86 8.27 -2.58 -2.40
CA ALA A 86 7.83 -1.31 -1.85
C ALA A 86 6.68 -0.76 -2.70
N ALA A 87 5.60 -0.34 -2.05
CA ALA A 87 4.45 0.23 -2.73
C ALA A 87 3.78 1.31 -1.86
N TRP A 88 2.99 2.14 -2.48
CA TRP A 88 2.24 3.19 -1.79
C TRP A 88 0.91 3.48 -2.47
N SER A 89 0.03 4.15 -1.74
CA SER A 89 -1.25 4.64 -2.26
C SER A 89 -1.44 6.12 -1.98
N GLN A 90 -2.43 6.70 -2.62
CA GLN A 90 -2.85 8.09 -2.42
C GLN A 90 -1.71 9.12 -2.39
N MET A 91 -0.78 9.02 -3.33
CA MET A 91 0.14 10.10 -3.67
C MET A 91 -0.65 11.36 -4.07
N HIS A 92 -1.77 11.16 -4.78
CA HIS A 92 -2.80 12.18 -4.96
C HIS A 92 -3.94 11.89 -3.98
N GLY A 93 -4.29 12.88 -3.15
CA GLY A 93 -5.20 12.66 -2.03
C GLY A 93 -6.60 12.18 -2.43
N ASN A 94 -7.10 12.55 -3.59
CA ASN A 94 -8.41 12.15 -4.12
C ASN A 94 -8.41 10.81 -4.90
N GLU A 95 -7.30 10.08 -4.94
CA GLU A 95 -7.15 8.81 -5.67
C GLU A 95 -7.07 7.62 -4.70
N SER A 96 -8.19 7.26 -4.07
CA SER A 96 -8.24 6.26 -2.99
C SER A 96 -8.27 4.79 -3.46
N THR A 97 -8.34 4.52 -4.76
CA THR A 97 -8.55 3.17 -5.30
C THR A 97 -7.49 2.16 -4.81
N ALA A 98 -6.22 2.55 -4.79
CA ALA A 98 -5.15 1.65 -4.34
C ALA A 98 -5.19 1.41 -2.81
N THR A 99 -5.59 2.42 -2.03
CA THR A 99 -5.83 2.27 -0.58
C THR A 99 -6.95 1.27 -0.32
N LEU A 100 -8.09 1.41 -1.02
CA LEU A 100 -9.22 0.49 -0.91
C LEU A 100 -8.84 -0.92 -1.34
N ALA A 101 -8.12 -1.07 -2.44
CA ALA A 101 -7.65 -2.38 -2.91
C ALA A 101 -6.75 -3.07 -1.88
N MET A 102 -5.87 -2.33 -1.20
CA MET A 102 -5.05 -2.90 -0.14
C MET A 102 -5.87 -3.30 1.09
N LEU A 103 -6.87 -2.50 1.47
CA LEU A 103 -7.79 -2.85 2.56
C LEU A 103 -8.63 -4.08 2.22
N ASP A 104 -9.09 -4.22 0.96
CA ASP A 104 -9.77 -5.41 0.48
C ASP A 104 -8.85 -6.64 0.51
N LEU A 105 -7.57 -6.47 0.12
CA LEU A 105 -6.57 -7.53 0.19
C LEU A 105 -6.32 -8.00 1.64
N LEU A 106 -6.25 -7.08 2.59
CA LEU A 106 -6.15 -7.44 4.01
C LEU A 106 -7.36 -8.25 4.48
N ALA A 107 -8.57 -7.86 4.08
CA ALA A 107 -9.78 -8.62 4.38
C ALA A 107 -9.79 -10.03 3.74
N ILE A 108 -9.17 -10.19 2.57
CA ILE A 108 -8.95 -11.51 1.95
C ILE A 108 -8.01 -12.34 2.82
N PHE A 109 -6.90 -11.78 3.27
CA PHE A 109 -5.91 -12.49 4.10
C PHE A 109 -6.47 -12.91 5.46
N GLU A 110 -7.39 -12.14 6.03
CA GLU A 110 -8.09 -12.54 7.25
C GLU A 110 -8.98 -13.77 7.04
N LYS A 111 -9.61 -13.88 5.87
CA LYS A 111 -10.47 -15.01 5.52
C LYS A 111 -9.71 -16.23 4.97
N HIS A 112 -8.52 -15.99 4.42
CA HIS A 112 -7.70 -16.97 3.73
C HIS A 112 -6.24 -16.89 4.22
N PRO A 113 -5.96 -17.26 5.49
CA PRO A 113 -4.62 -17.18 6.05
C PRO A 113 -3.59 -18.00 5.28
N GLU A 114 -4.01 -19.11 4.65
CA GLU A 114 -3.16 -19.95 3.81
C GLU A 114 -2.61 -19.22 2.58
N LEU A 115 -3.36 -18.25 2.03
CA LEU A 115 -2.87 -17.41 0.93
C LEU A 115 -1.85 -16.40 1.42
N LYS A 116 -2.11 -15.81 2.59
CA LYS A 116 -1.20 -14.89 3.26
C LYS A 116 0.15 -15.56 3.53
N GLU A 117 0.15 -16.73 4.14
CA GLU A 117 1.36 -17.49 4.46
C GLU A 117 2.19 -17.76 3.21
N LYS A 118 1.61 -18.40 2.20
CA LYS A 118 2.29 -18.74 0.95
C LYS A 118 2.88 -17.52 0.24
N LEU A 119 2.17 -16.39 0.21
CA LEU A 119 2.66 -15.19 -0.44
C LEU A 119 3.85 -14.61 0.33
N PHE A 120 3.73 -14.49 1.64
CA PHE A 120 4.72 -13.81 2.48
C PHE A 120 5.90 -14.69 2.92
N GLU A 121 5.90 -15.97 2.59
CA GLU A 121 7.11 -16.78 2.54
C GLU A 121 8.07 -16.34 1.43
N LEU A 122 7.53 -15.84 0.31
CA LEU A 122 8.30 -15.45 -0.87
C LEU A 122 8.70 -13.98 -0.87
N ILE A 123 7.80 -13.12 -0.40
CA ILE A 123 7.96 -11.67 -0.46
C ILE A 123 7.87 -11.01 0.93
N GLN A 124 8.51 -9.84 1.03
CA GLN A 124 8.19 -8.83 2.05
C GLN A 124 7.56 -7.65 1.33
N LEU A 125 6.36 -7.25 1.76
CA LEU A 125 5.66 -6.08 1.24
C LEU A 125 5.73 -4.94 2.25
N ASP A 126 6.37 -3.85 1.86
CA ASP A 126 6.36 -2.57 2.57
C ASP A 126 5.38 -1.63 1.86
N PHE A 127 4.22 -1.38 2.47
CA PHE A 127 3.14 -0.60 1.87
C PHE A 127 2.83 0.66 2.67
N ILE A 128 2.99 1.83 2.03
CA ILE A 128 2.62 3.12 2.64
C ILE A 128 1.16 3.42 2.31
N PHE A 129 0.34 3.46 3.35
CA PHE A 129 -1.04 3.92 3.24
C PHE A 129 -1.09 5.44 3.16
N MET A 130 -1.82 5.95 2.18
CA MET A 130 -2.19 7.36 2.08
C MET A 130 -0.97 8.30 2.21
N LEU A 131 -0.11 8.29 1.17
CA LEU A 131 1.11 9.10 1.13
C LEU A 131 0.85 10.61 1.26
N ASN A 132 -0.36 11.08 0.89
CA ASN A 132 -0.81 12.46 0.97
C ASN A 132 -2.09 12.60 1.81
N PRO A 133 -2.00 12.47 3.15
CA PRO A 133 -3.19 12.56 4.00
C PRO A 133 -3.82 13.96 4.03
N ASP A 134 -3.04 15.04 3.84
CA ASP A 134 -3.58 16.40 3.77
C ASP A 134 -4.46 16.58 2.53
N GLY A 135 -3.97 16.14 1.38
CA GLY A 135 -4.75 16.16 0.14
C GLY A 135 -5.95 15.21 0.19
N SER A 136 -5.84 14.07 0.91
CA SER A 136 -6.97 13.17 1.09
C SER A 136 -8.09 13.81 1.91
N GLU A 137 -7.76 14.46 3.01
CA GLU A 137 -8.74 15.15 3.84
C GLU A 137 -9.51 16.23 3.08
N GLN A 138 -8.81 16.98 2.23
CA GLN A 138 -9.40 18.04 1.41
C GLN A 138 -9.97 17.52 0.09
N TRP A 139 -9.84 16.25 -0.19
CA TRP A 139 -10.22 15.61 -1.45
C TRP A 139 -9.57 16.27 -2.67
N THR A 140 -8.29 16.60 -2.55
CA THR A 140 -7.51 17.26 -3.60
C THR A 140 -6.39 16.37 -4.12
N ARG A 141 -5.94 16.66 -5.35
CA ARG A 141 -4.81 15.99 -5.95
C ARG A 141 -3.51 16.33 -5.23
N ARG A 142 -3.30 17.61 -4.92
CA ARG A 142 -2.07 18.19 -4.41
C ARG A 142 -1.98 18.06 -2.89
N ASN A 143 -0.79 18.24 -2.35
CA ASN A 143 -0.59 18.31 -0.90
C ASN A 143 -0.99 19.67 -0.33
N ALA A 144 -0.82 19.85 0.99
CA ALA A 144 -1.18 21.09 1.70
C ALA A 144 -0.47 22.35 1.19
N PHE A 145 0.64 22.20 0.48
CA PHE A 145 1.42 23.31 -0.10
C PHE A 145 1.17 23.49 -1.59
N ASP A 146 0.08 22.95 -2.12
CA ASP A 146 -0.28 22.96 -3.55
C ASP A 146 0.76 22.31 -4.47
N ILE A 147 1.53 21.35 -3.95
CA ILE A 147 2.55 20.62 -4.70
C ILE A 147 1.96 19.30 -5.20
N ASP A 148 2.12 19.01 -6.50
CA ASP A 148 1.91 17.68 -7.06
C ASP A 148 3.12 16.79 -6.72
N ILE A 149 2.94 15.90 -5.74
CA ILE A 149 3.99 15.02 -5.23
C ILE A 149 4.61 14.18 -6.35
N ASN A 150 3.81 13.74 -7.32
CA ASN A 150 4.27 12.97 -8.48
C ASN A 150 5.13 13.80 -9.47
N ARG A 151 5.27 15.09 -9.26
CA ARG A 151 6.12 16.00 -10.06
C ARG A 151 7.30 16.56 -9.27
N ASP A 152 7.37 16.29 -7.97
CA ASP A 152 8.31 16.92 -7.06
C ASP A 152 9.50 16.04 -6.68
N TYR A 153 9.49 14.76 -7.05
CA TYR A 153 10.51 13.78 -6.67
C TYR A 153 11.97 14.25 -6.91
N LEU A 154 12.21 14.98 -8.02
CA LEU A 154 13.55 15.49 -8.35
C LEU A 154 13.81 16.91 -7.82
N ARG A 155 12.80 17.62 -7.30
CA ARG A 155 12.90 19.05 -6.97
C ARG A 155 13.21 19.34 -5.51
N ASN A 156 13.12 18.36 -4.64
CA ASN A 156 13.38 18.47 -3.20
C ASN A 156 12.50 19.46 -2.42
N SER A 157 11.37 19.88 -2.96
CA SER A 157 10.51 20.90 -2.35
C SER A 157 9.48 20.30 -1.38
N SER A 158 9.33 18.97 -1.36
CA SER A 158 8.44 18.29 -0.41
C SER A 158 9.25 17.51 0.63
N SER A 159 8.69 17.37 1.83
CA SER A 159 9.25 16.53 2.90
C SER A 159 9.34 15.03 2.55
N LEU A 160 8.73 14.64 1.44
CA LEU A 160 8.71 13.26 0.94
C LEU A 160 10.05 12.73 0.46
N LYS A 161 11.00 13.59 0.10
CA LYS A 161 12.34 13.10 -0.29
C LYS A 161 13.03 12.38 0.85
N LEU A 162 12.92 12.86 2.08
CA LEU A 162 13.43 12.18 3.27
C LEU A 162 12.81 10.79 3.41
N LEU A 163 11.51 10.67 3.16
CA LEU A 163 10.78 9.41 3.22
C LEU A 163 11.27 8.40 2.17
N TYR A 164 11.52 8.83 0.94
CA TYR A 164 12.04 7.95 -0.12
C TYR A 164 13.46 7.47 0.16
N THR A 165 14.34 8.33 0.67
CA THR A 165 15.73 7.97 0.96
C THR A 165 15.89 7.16 2.23
N GLU A 166 15.05 7.35 3.24
CA GLU A 166 15.16 6.64 4.52
C GLU A 166 14.39 5.30 4.56
N VAL A 167 13.33 5.18 3.76
CA VAL A 167 12.45 4.00 3.80
C VAL A 167 12.77 2.99 2.69
N PHE A 168 13.23 3.44 1.52
CA PHE A 168 13.38 2.57 0.34
C PHE A 168 14.83 2.39 -0.15
N PHE A 169 15.80 3.06 0.43
CA PHE A 169 17.22 2.95 0.13
C PHE A 169 18.05 2.90 1.42
#